data_5a090331f3ad3a4af3f017b128c37c08
#
_entry.id   5a090331f3ad3a4af3f017b128c37c08
#
_cell.length_a   1.000
_cell.length_b   1.000
_cell.length_c   1.000
_cell.angle_alpha   90.00
_cell.angle_beta   90.00
_cell.angle_gamma   90.00
#
_symmetry.space_group_name_H-M   'P 1'
#
loop_
_entity.id
_entity.type
_entity.pdbx_description
1 polymer ?
#
loop_
_entity_poly.entity_id
_entity_poly.type
_entity_poly.pdbx_seq_one_letter_code
_entity_poly.pdbx_strand_id
1 'polypeptide(L)'
;VKLYDYVLDHLSLPFQQPGNKIRSAVLFHSEHYQVGKNALFEMIRLGLGKDNCTIITPENAVARERNFLENQLVLIDEILIDGDYKKRLSTLNILKPLMTQELHDSRPLFKNWRQVHSTCKMMLFTNFKNAISVKNNEARYTIIDVGKTRDEMGGDEFFNLFWNTDGTIVEEYPEIVKWFLSTRQISPNFNPKSISLKTKFLETMSKEGGHPLLPE
;
A
#
# COMPACT_ATOMS: atom_id res chain seq x y z
N VAL A 1 12.14 15.68 3.09
CA VAL A 1 11.45 15.18 1.89
C VAL A 1 9.99 15.60 1.99
N LYS A 2 9.43 16.21 0.94
CA LYS A 2 8.01 16.50 0.90
C LYS A 2 7.22 15.17 0.76
N LEU A 3 6.01 15.13 1.30
CA LEU A 3 5.17 13.91 1.24
C LEU A 3 5.01 13.39 -0.20
N TYR A 4 4.76 14.30 -1.14
CA TYR A 4 4.64 13.99 -2.56
C TYR A 4 5.89 13.28 -3.11
N ASP A 5 7.09 13.83 -2.88
CA ASP A 5 8.35 13.23 -3.33
C ASP A 5 8.58 11.86 -2.70
N TYR A 6 8.29 11.72 -1.40
CA TYR A 6 8.43 10.44 -0.71
C TYR A 6 7.55 9.34 -1.33
N VAL A 7 6.30 9.69 -1.64
CA VAL A 7 5.36 8.74 -2.27
C VAL A 7 5.83 8.34 -3.65
N LEU A 8 6.23 9.31 -4.47
CA LEU A 8 6.74 9.03 -5.81
C LEU A 8 8.04 8.21 -5.77
N ASP A 9 8.95 8.49 -4.83
CA ASP A 9 10.15 7.69 -4.62
C ASP A 9 9.81 6.25 -4.24
N HIS A 10 8.83 6.08 -3.34
CA HIS A 10 8.34 4.77 -2.94
C HIS A 10 7.74 3.98 -4.12
N LEU A 11 6.93 4.64 -4.96
CA LEU A 11 6.33 4.03 -6.15
C LEU A 11 7.33 3.79 -7.28
N SER A 12 8.43 4.54 -7.35
CA SER A 12 9.49 4.37 -8.36
C SER A 12 10.38 3.15 -8.08
N LEU A 13 10.53 2.77 -6.81
CA LEU A 13 11.46 1.69 -6.43
C LEU A 13 11.14 0.33 -7.08
N PRO A 14 9.88 -0.12 -7.20
CA PRO A 14 9.57 -1.36 -7.92
C PRO A 14 10.07 -1.38 -9.35
N PHE A 15 10.08 -0.24 -10.03
CA PHE A 15 10.54 -0.11 -11.42
C PHE A 15 12.06 -0.02 -11.53
N GLN A 16 12.70 0.74 -10.66
CA GLN A 16 14.13 1.06 -10.77
C GLN A 16 15.03 0.07 -10.01
N GLN A 17 14.54 -0.44 -8.89
CA GLN A 17 15.30 -1.28 -7.97
C GLN A 17 14.41 -2.43 -7.45
N PRO A 18 14.00 -3.37 -8.33
CA PRO A 18 13.07 -4.44 -7.95
C PRO A 18 13.60 -5.34 -6.83
N GLY A 19 14.93 -5.56 -6.77
CA GLY A 19 15.59 -6.35 -5.74
C GLY A 19 15.67 -5.70 -4.36
N ASN A 20 15.40 -4.40 -4.24
CA ASN A 20 15.48 -3.69 -2.97
C ASN A 20 14.14 -3.68 -2.25
N LYS A 21 14.13 -4.14 -0.99
CA LYS A 21 12.93 -4.09 -0.14
C LYS A 21 12.75 -2.70 0.47
N ILE A 22 11.50 -2.23 0.48
CA ILE A 22 11.10 -1.07 1.29
C ILE A 22 10.52 -1.59 2.62
N ARG A 23 11.04 -1.08 3.74
CA ARG A 23 10.62 -1.50 5.08
C ARG A 23 9.39 -0.76 5.63
N SER A 24 8.69 -0.07 4.77
CA SER A 24 7.45 0.65 5.06
C SER A 24 6.44 0.42 3.94
N ALA A 25 5.20 0.77 4.21
CA ALA A 25 4.12 0.75 3.24
C ALA A 25 3.51 2.15 3.10
N VAL A 26 2.99 2.44 1.92
CA VAL A 26 2.16 3.61 1.69
C VAL A 26 0.70 3.18 1.79
N LEU A 27 -0.05 3.86 2.67
CA LEU A 27 -1.47 3.64 2.87
C LEU A 27 -2.24 4.84 2.32
N PHE A 28 -3.12 4.58 1.38
CA PHE A 28 -4.06 5.58 0.86
C PHE A 28 -5.41 5.42 1.56
N HIS A 29 -5.77 6.42 2.31
CA HIS A 29 -7.07 6.55 2.94
C HIS A 29 -7.95 7.50 2.14
N SER A 30 -9.25 7.21 2.07
CA SER A 30 -10.26 8.17 1.62
C SER A 30 -11.62 7.76 2.17
N GLU A 31 -12.33 8.68 2.80
CA GLU A 31 -13.73 8.48 3.19
C GLU A 31 -14.67 8.44 1.98
N HIS A 32 -14.22 9.00 0.86
CA HIS A 32 -14.97 9.04 -0.38
C HIS A 32 -14.64 7.86 -1.28
N TYR A 33 -15.64 7.31 -1.92
CA TYR A 33 -15.51 6.25 -2.92
C TYR A 33 -15.14 6.84 -4.28
N GLN A 34 -14.61 5.99 -5.17
CA GLN A 34 -14.32 6.32 -6.57
C GLN A 34 -13.33 7.49 -6.78
N VAL A 35 -12.46 7.74 -5.84
CA VAL A 35 -11.42 8.79 -5.91
C VAL A 35 -10.15 8.34 -6.65
N GLY A 36 -10.20 7.26 -7.42
CA GLY A 36 -9.11 6.82 -8.29
C GLY A 36 -8.03 5.95 -7.65
N LYS A 37 -8.15 5.50 -6.40
CA LYS A 37 -7.16 4.62 -5.75
C LYS A 37 -6.87 3.37 -6.59
N ASN A 38 -7.93 2.67 -7.01
CA ASN A 38 -7.81 1.44 -7.81
C ASN A 38 -7.29 1.71 -9.22
N ALA A 39 -7.66 2.83 -9.85
CA ALA A 39 -7.11 3.23 -11.14
C ALA A 39 -5.59 3.47 -11.05
N LEU A 40 -5.13 4.16 -10.01
CA LEU A 40 -3.70 4.36 -9.76
C LEU A 40 -2.95 3.03 -9.65
N PHE A 41 -3.46 2.10 -8.84
CA PHE A 41 -2.81 0.79 -8.70
C PHE A 41 -2.82 0.01 -10.02
N GLU A 42 -3.93 0.02 -10.75
CA GLU A 42 -4.05 -0.70 -12.02
C GLU A 42 -3.07 -0.16 -13.08
N MET A 43 -2.89 1.16 -13.18
CA MET A 43 -1.89 1.77 -14.06
C MET A 43 -0.47 1.32 -13.69
N ILE A 44 -0.15 1.30 -12.39
CA ILE A 44 1.15 0.83 -11.90
C ILE A 44 1.33 -0.65 -12.20
N ARG A 45 0.30 -1.48 -11.96
CA ARG A 45 0.30 -2.92 -12.19
C ARG A 45 0.52 -3.26 -13.67
N LEU A 46 -0.15 -2.55 -14.55
CA LEU A 46 0.03 -2.72 -15.99
C LEU A 46 1.43 -2.28 -16.45
N GLY A 47 1.91 -1.14 -15.95
CA GLY A 47 3.24 -0.64 -16.27
C GLY A 47 4.39 -1.51 -15.73
N LEU A 48 4.21 -2.12 -14.56
CA LEU A 48 5.21 -3.02 -13.94
C LEU A 48 5.14 -4.45 -14.49
N GLY A 49 4.01 -4.82 -15.11
CA GLY A 49 3.66 -6.16 -15.56
C GLY A 49 2.74 -6.87 -14.57
N LYS A 50 1.65 -7.42 -15.09
CA LYS A 50 0.58 -8.05 -14.28
C LYS A 50 1.10 -9.13 -13.33
N ASP A 51 2.06 -9.93 -13.79
CA ASP A 51 2.63 -11.05 -13.04
C ASP A 51 3.56 -10.61 -11.91
N ASN A 52 4.02 -9.35 -11.94
CA ASN A 52 4.87 -8.76 -10.90
C ASN A 52 4.06 -8.11 -9.76
N CYS A 53 2.75 -8.06 -9.89
CA CYS A 53 1.86 -7.42 -8.94
C CYS A 53 0.72 -8.34 -8.54
N THR A 54 0.27 -8.22 -7.31
CA THR A 54 -0.92 -8.94 -6.86
C THR A 54 -1.76 -8.08 -5.92
N ILE A 55 -3.06 -8.37 -5.89
CA ILE A 55 -4.01 -7.80 -4.94
C ILE A 55 -4.39 -8.92 -3.98
N ILE A 56 -4.35 -8.64 -2.70
CA ILE A 56 -4.75 -9.57 -1.64
C ILE A 56 -5.70 -8.90 -0.67
N THR A 57 -6.50 -9.70 0.02
CA THR A 57 -7.31 -9.25 1.16
C THR A 57 -6.47 -9.28 2.45
N PRO A 58 -6.91 -8.59 3.52
CA PRO A 58 -6.25 -8.68 4.83
C PRO A 58 -6.18 -10.10 5.37
N GLU A 59 -7.18 -10.94 5.11
CA GLU A 59 -7.22 -12.36 5.52
C GLU A 59 -6.13 -13.17 4.82
N ASN A 60 -5.92 -12.93 3.52
CA ASN A 60 -4.87 -13.59 2.76
C ASN A 60 -3.48 -13.16 3.21
N ALA A 61 -3.32 -11.91 3.65
CA ALA A 61 -2.05 -11.43 4.19
C ALA A 61 -1.62 -12.18 5.46
N VAL A 62 -2.58 -12.65 6.26
CA VAL A 62 -2.30 -13.40 7.51
C VAL A 62 -2.30 -14.92 7.31
N ALA A 63 -2.62 -15.41 6.10
CA ALA A 63 -2.64 -16.83 5.77
C ALA A 63 -1.22 -17.45 5.82
N ARG A 64 -1.18 -18.77 5.92
CA ARG A 64 0.09 -19.53 5.88
C ARG A 64 0.71 -19.58 4.49
N GLU A 65 -0.13 -19.51 3.46
CA GLU A 65 0.31 -19.45 2.07
C GLU A 65 0.64 -17.99 1.73
N ARG A 66 1.91 -17.73 1.40
CA ARG A 66 2.45 -16.38 1.19
C ARG A 66 3.10 -16.23 -0.17
N ASN A 67 2.53 -16.84 -1.21
CA ASN A 67 3.08 -16.75 -2.57
C ASN A 67 3.12 -15.30 -3.08
N PHE A 68 2.22 -14.44 -2.59
CA PHE A 68 2.20 -13.01 -2.91
C PHE A 68 3.53 -12.29 -2.57
N LEU A 69 4.33 -12.82 -1.64
CA LEU A 69 5.63 -12.23 -1.28
C LEU A 69 6.68 -12.35 -2.38
N GLU A 70 6.45 -13.17 -3.41
CA GLU A 70 7.31 -13.30 -4.58
C GLU A 70 7.04 -12.20 -5.63
N ASN A 71 5.93 -11.46 -5.50
CA ASN A 71 5.63 -10.33 -6.36
C ASN A 71 6.46 -9.10 -5.96
N GLN A 72 6.67 -8.19 -6.90
CA GLN A 72 7.38 -6.94 -6.66
C GLN A 72 6.54 -5.92 -5.92
N LEU A 73 5.22 -5.87 -6.23
CA LEU A 73 4.26 -4.97 -5.61
C LEU A 73 3.03 -5.74 -5.16
N VAL A 74 2.64 -5.54 -3.91
CA VAL A 74 1.45 -6.15 -3.31
C VAL A 74 0.52 -5.04 -2.83
N LEU A 75 -0.70 -5.05 -3.34
CA LEU A 75 -1.79 -4.23 -2.81
C LEU A 75 -2.59 -5.05 -1.80
N ILE A 76 -2.76 -4.52 -0.61
CA ILE A 76 -3.77 -4.99 0.33
C ILE A 76 -4.94 -4.02 0.23
N ASP A 77 -6.01 -4.49 -0.42
CA ASP A 77 -7.20 -3.67 -0.66
C ASP A 77 -8.20 -3.82 0.47
N GLU A 78 -9.00 -2.77 0.66
CA GLU A 78 -10.07 -2.73 1.65
C GLU A 78 -9.62 -3.15 3.06
N ILE A 79 -8.51 -2.57 3.54
CA ILE A 79 -8.14 -2.81 4.94
C ILE A 79 -9.25 -2.27 5.84
N LEU A 80 -10.21 -3.12 6.07
CA LEU A 80 -11.13 -3.05 7.18
C LEU A 80 -10.84 -4.26 8.06
N ILE A 81 -10.15 -4.03 9.15
CA ILE A 81 -10.03 -5.07 10.15
C ILE A 81 -11.29 -4.99 11.00
N ASP A 82 -12.34 -5.66 10.51
CA ASP A 82 -13.58 -5.81 11.25
C ASP A 82 -13.31 -6.61 12.54
N GLY A 83 -13.85 -6.12 13.63
CA GLY A 83 -13.67 -6.75 14.92
C GLY A 83 -13.14 -5.81 16.01
N ASP A 84 -12.89 -6.39 17.16
CA ASP A 84 -12.38 -5.68 18.32
C ASP A 84 -10.92 -5.20 18.12
N TYR A 85 -10.47 -4.32 19.01
CA TYR A 85 -9.11 -3.79 19.02
C TYR A 85 -8.03 -4.89 18.98
N LYS A 86 -8.27 -6.06 19.61
CA LYS A 86 -7.31 -7.16 19.65
C LYS A 86 -7.12 -7.78 18.27
N LYS A 87 -8.19 -7.98 17.50
CA LYS A 87 -8.12 -8.51 16.12
C LYS A 87 -7.37 -7.55 15.21
N ARG A 88 -7.67 -6.24 15.28
CA ARG A 88 -6.95 -5.19 14.55
C ARG A 88 -5.45 -5.18 14.87
N LEU A 89 -5.11 -5.21 16.14
CA LEU A 89 -3.71 -5.24 16.57
C LEU A 89 -2.98 -6.51 16.12
N SER A 90 -3.64 -7.67 16.13
CA SER A 90 -3.04 -8.94 15.67
C SER A 90 -2.72 -8.91 14.19
N THR A 91 -3.61 -8.40 13.36
CA THR A 91 -3.37 -8.27 11.90
C THR A 91 -2.20 -7.32 11.62
N LEU A 92 -2.14 -6.18 12.28
CA LEU A 92 -1.00 -5.26 12.14
C LEU A 92 0.33 -5.91 12.57
N ASN A 93 0.32 -6.69 13.63
CA ASN A 93 1.53 -7.38 14.07
C ASN A 93 2.01 -8.43 13.06
N ILE A 94 1.11 -9.02 12.27
CA ILE A 94 1.46 -9.94 11.19
C ILE A 94 1.98 -9.17 9.95
N LEU A 95 1.38 -8.03 9.62
CA LEU A 95 1.82 -7.21 8.48
C LEU A 95 3.23 -6.61 8.70
N LYS A 96 3.59 -6.27 9.94
CA LYS A 96 4.89 -5.68 10.25
C LYS A 96 6.08 -6.52 9.78
N PRO A 97 6.20 -7.81 10.12
CA PRO A 97 7.27 -8.67 9.59
C PRO A 97 7.28 -8.74 8.07
N LEU A 98 6.09 -8.80 7.42
CA LEU A 98 5.99 -8.87 5.96
C LEU A 98 6.61 -7.66 5.27
N MET A 99 6.52 -6.48 5.89
CA MET A 99 7.17 -5.27 5.39
C MET A 99 8.67 -5.24 5.68
N THR A 100 9.11 -5.71 6.85
CA THR A 100 10.47 -5.43 7.34
C THR A 100 11.46 -6.55 7.11
N GLN A 101 11.01 -7.80 7.05
CA GLN A 101 11.87 -8.98 6.86
C GLN A 101 11.98 -9.34 5.38
N GLU A 102 13.11 -9.88 4.99
CA GLU A 102 13.37 -10.36 3.63
C GLU A 102 13.13 -11.87 3.50
N LEU A 103 13.23 -12.62 4.59
CA LEU A 103 12.99 -14.06 4.62
C LEU A 103 11.68 -14.37 5.36
N HIS A 104 10.85 -15.18 4.74
CA HIS A 104 9.56 -15.59 5.27
C HIS A 104 9.33 -17.07 5.07
N ASP A 105 8.76 -17.72 6.07
CA ASP A 105 8.25 -19.06 5.91
C ASP A 105 6.90 -19.02 5.18
N SER A 106 6.78 -19.82 4.13
CA SER A 106 5.57 -20.02 3.37
C SER A 106 5.25 -21.51 3.23
N ARG A 107 4.00 -21.86 3.37
CA ARG A 107 3.52 -23.23 3.16
C ARG A 107 2.39 -23.23 2.14
N PRO A 108 2.69 -23.43 0.85
CA PRO A 108 1.67 -23.62 -0.16
C PRO A 108 0.82 -24.86 0.15
N LEU A 109 -0.42 -24.85 -0.31
CA LEU A 109 -1.35 -25.94 -0.12
C LEU A 109 -0.76 -27.27 -0.65
N PHE A 110 -0.80 -28.32 0.15
CA PHE A 110 -0.25 -29.66 -0.15
C PHE A 110 1.26 -29.72 -0.39
N LYS A 111 2.02 -28.68 0.03
CA LYS A 111 3.49 -28.66 -0.10
C LYS A 111 4.17 -28.53 1.27
N ASN A 112 5.47 -28.82 1.28
CA ASN A 112 6.31 -28.61 2.46
C ASN A 112 6.57 -27.12 2.72
N TRP A 113 6.95 -26.78 3.94
CA TRP A 113 7.44 -25.46 4.29
C TRP A 113 8.64 -25.09 3.41
N ARG A 114 8.65 -23.87 2.94
CA ARG A 114 9.78 -23.28 2.22
C ARG A 114 10.05 -21.88 2.72
N GLN A 115 11.30 -21.45 2.63
CA GLN A 115 11.63 -20.03 2.81
C GLN A 115 11.46 -19.30 1.48
N VAL A 116 10.84 -18.13 1.56
CA VAL A 116 10.65 -17.20 0.45
C VAL A 116 11.45 -15.95 0.74
N HIS A 117 12.35 -15.59 -0.19
CA HIS A 117 13.01 -14.29 -0.16
C HIS A 117 12.12 -13.24 -0.79
N SER A 118 11.72 -12.26 0.00
CA SER A 118 10.74 -11.25 -0.40
C SER A 118 11.37 -9.88 -0.52
N THR A 119 11.29 -9.31 -1.71
CA THR A 119 11.59 -7.90 -1.98
C THR A 119 10.32 -7.08 -2.24
N CYS A 120 9.15 -7.65 -1.99
CA CYS A 120 7.86 -7.03 -2.28
C CYS A 120 7.72 -5.69 -1.55
N LYS A 121 7.14 -4.72 -2.24
CA LYS A 121 6.71 -3.43 -1.72
C LYS A 121 5.22 -3.49 -1.46
N MET A 122 4.74 -2.81 -0.43
CA MET A 122 3.33 -2.89 -0.05
C MET A 122 2.63 -1.55 -0.21
N MET A 123 1.49 -1.59 -0.86
CA MET A 123 0.49 -0.53 -0.88
C MET A 123 -0.75 -1.02 -0.13
N LEU A 124 -1.41 -0.10 0.55
CA LEU A 124 -2.60 -0.39 1.33
C LEU A 124 -3.69 0.62 0.98
N PHE A 125 -4.91 0.13 0.77
CA PHE A 125 -6.07 1.00 0.56
C PHE A 125 -7.10 0.80 1.66
N THR A 126 -7.74 1.88 2.06
CA THR A 126 -8.86 1.86 3.01
C THR A 126 -9.79 3.04 2.80
N ASN A 127 -11.06 2.84 3.16
CA ASN A 127 -12.05 3.90 3.25
C ASN A 127 -12.41 4.23 4.71
N PHE A 128 -11.72 3.62 5.67
CA PHE A 128 -12.07 3.74 7.09
C PHE A 128 -10.95 4.42 7.87
N LYS A 129 -11.28 5.48 8.63
CA LYS A 129 -10.32 6.14 9.54
C LYS A 129 -9.74 5.19 10.58
N ASN A 130 -10.54 4.23 11.02
CA ASN A 130 -10.17 3.27 12.08
C ASN A 130 -9.61 1.95 11.54
N ALA A 131 -9.32 1.87 10.25
CA ALA A 131 -8.84 0.64 9.62
C ALA A 131 -7.56 0.10 10.27
N ILE A 132 -6.69 1.00 10.70
CA ILE A 132 -5.41 0.67 11.30
C ILE A 132 -5.30 1.39 12.65
N SER A 133 -5.16 0.63 13.73
CA SER A 133 -4.80 1.19 15.03
C SER A 133 -3.29 1.50 15.04
N VAL A 134 -2.94 2.73 14.72
CA VAL A 134 -1.55 3.18 14.63
C VAL A 134 -1.16 3.88 15.93
N LYS A 135 -0.08 3.45 16.54
CA LYS A 135 0.49 4.17 17.67
C LYS A 135 1.27 5.39 17.18
N ASN A 136 1.35 6.45 17.98
CA ASN A 136 2.10 7.68 17.65
C ASN A 136 3.56 7.45 17.22
N ASN A 137 4.16 6.35 17.62
CA ASN A 137 5.54 5.96 17.28
C ASN A 137 5.60 4.91 16.16
N GLU A 138 4.49 4.61 15.45
CA GLU A 138 4.52 3.68 14.35
C GLU A 138 5.34 4.25 13.19
N ALA A 139 6.28 3.47 12.74
CA ALA A 139 7.32 3.91 11.82
C ALA A 139 7.26 3.20 10.46
N ARG A 140 6.21 2.41 10.21
CA ARG A 140 6.13 1.54 9.01
C ARG A 140 5.09 1.98 8.00
N TYR A 141 4.24 2.95 8.36
CA TYR A 141 3.18 3.41 7.48
C TYR A 141 3.33 4.89 7.18
N THR A 142 3.37 5.24 5.91
CA THR A 142 3.14 6.61 5.44
C THR A 142 1.68 6.67 5.00
N ILE A 143 0.87 7.45 5.70
CA ILE A 143 -0.57 7.52 5.45
C ILE A 143 -0.86 8.79 4.65
N ILE A 144 -1.54 8.61 3.53
CA ILE A 144 -2.00 9.67 2.65
C ILE A 144 -3.52 9.71 2.76
N ASP A 145 -4.04 10.85 3.16
CA ASP A 145 -5.47 11.09 3.12
C ASP A 145 -5.84 11.79 1.80
N VAL A 146 -6.68 11.13 1.02
CA VAL A 146 -7.30 11.70 -0.17
C VAL A 146 -8.60 12.36 0.27
N GLY A 147 -8.48 13.55 0.85
CA GLY A 147 -9.59 14.28 1.46
C GLY A 147 -10.52 14.98 0.46
N LYS A 148 -10.47 14.63 -0.82
CA LYS A 148 -11.31 15.20 -1.88
C LYS A 148 -12.34 14.20 -2.36
N THR A 149 -13.53 14.69 -2.69
CA THR A 149 -14.57 13.93 -3.39
C THR A 149 -14.18 13.73 -4.86
N ARG A 150 -14.86 12.80 -5.53
CA ARG A 150 -14.72 12.59 -6.98
C ARG A 150 -14.95 13.89 -7.77
N ASP A 151 -15.97 14.65 -7.44
CA ASP A 151 -16.33 15.90 -8.12
C ASP A 151 -15.29 16.98 -7.93
N GLU A 152 -14.73 17.13 -6.73
CA GLU A 152 -13.63 18.07 -6.44
C GLU A 152 -12.32 17.70 -7.17
N MET A 153 -12.20 16.47 -7.65
CA MET A 153 -11.07 15.98 -8.44
C MET A 153 -11.29 16.09 -9.97
N GLY A 154 -12.41 16.65 -10.40
CA GLY A 154 -12.75 16.82 -11.83
C GLY A 154 -13.88 15.92 -12.32
N GLY A 155 -14.53 15.17 -11.41
CA GLY A 155 -15.73 14.38 -11.71
C GLY A 155 -15.53 13.32 -12.80
N ASP A 156 -16.62 12.96 -13.44
CA ASP A 156 -16.62 11.93 -14.51
C ASP A 156 -15.77 12.34 -15.71
N GLU A 157 -15.72 13.63 -16.04
CA GLU A 157 -14.91 14.13 -17.14
C GLU A 157 -13.43 13.78 -16.98
N PHE A 158 -12.88 13.98 -15.78
CA PHE A 158 -11.50 13.62 -15.48
C PHE A 158 -11.28 12.10 -15.39
N PHE A 159 -12.14 11.37 -14.69
CA PHE A 159 -11.92 9.96 -14.47
C PHE A 159 -12.17 9.08 -15.70
N ASN A 160 -13.09 9.48 -16.59
CA ASN A 160 -13.34 8.76 -17.85
C ASN A 160 -12.19 8.84 -18.84
N LEU A 161 -11.24 9.77 -18.66
CA LEU A 161 -10.02 9.79 -19.46
C LEU A 161 -9.17 8.52 -19.30
N PHE A 162 -9.25 7.86 -18.16
CA PHE A 162 -8.42 6.70 -17.86
C PHE A 162 -9.02 5.37 -18.29
N TRP A 163 -10.30 5.33 -18.72
CA TRP A 163 -11.01 4.10 -18.95
C TRP A 163 -11.55 4.02 -20.39
N ASN A 164 -11.39 2.84 -20.97
CA ASN A 164 -12.11 2.47 -22.19
C ASN A 164 -13.57 2.14 -21.89
N THR A 165 -14.40 2.08 -22.93
CA THR A 165 -15.83 1.74 -22.83
C THR A 165 -16.08 0.33 -22.31
N ASP A 166 -15.10 -0.57 -22.42
CA ASP A 166 -15.15 -1.94 -21.89
C ASP A 166 -14.69 -2.06 -20.41
N GLY A 167 -14.37 -0.94 -19.77
CA GLY A 167 -13.90 -0.90 -18.38
C GLY A 167 -12.42 -1.23 -18.19
N THR A 168 -11.64 -1.34 -19.25
CA THR A 168 -10.18 -1.47 -19.16
C THR A 168 -9.50 -0.12 -19.07
N ILE A 169 -8.29 -0.05 -18.51
CA ILE A 169 -7.47 1.17 -18.52
C ILE A 169 -7.00 1.45 -19.97
N VAL A 170 -7.06 2.70 -20.37
CA VAL A 170 -6.49 3.18 -21.66
C VAL A 170 -4.99 2.89 -21.66
N GLU A 171 -4.51 2.16 -22.69
CA GLU A 171 -3.17 1.56 -22.76
C GLU A 171 -2.01 2.58 -22.62
N GLU A 172 -2.26 3.81 -23.03
CA GLU A 172 -1.28 4.90 -22.97
C GLU A 172 -0.89 5.26 -21.53
N TYR A 173 -1.81 5.26 -20.58
CA TYR A 173 -1.54 5.69 -19.21
C TYR A 173 -0.59 4.77 -18.45
N PRO A 174 -0.69 3.44 -18.49
CA PRO A 174 0.32 2.55 -17.92
C PRO A 174 1.73 2.77 -18.46
N GLU A 175 1.86 3.04 -19.76
CA GLU A 175 3.17 3.33 -20.37
C GLU A 175 3.74 4.68 -19.92
N ILE A 176 2.90 5.71 -19.78
CA ILE A 176 3.29 7.01 -19.21
C ILE A 176 3.75 6.82 -17.74
N VAL A 177 2.97 6.09 -16.94
CA VAL A 177 3.30 5.81 -15.52
C VAL A 177 4.62 5.04 -15.42
N LYS A 178 4.80 4.01 -16.23
CA LYS A 178 6.03 3.22 -16.31
C LYS A 178 7.23 4.10 -16.68
N TRP A 179 7.12 4.89 -17.76
CA TRP A 179 8.17 5.79 -18.16
C TRP A 179 8.52 6.76 -17.04
N PHE A 180 7.54 7.44 -16.46
CA PHE A 180 7.75 8.44 -15.42
C PHE A 180 8.41 7.81 -14.17
N LEU A 181 7.90 6.68 -13.65
CA LEU A 181 8.43 6.05 -12.45
C LEU A 181 9.80 5.39 -12.68
N SER A 182 10.08 4.93 -13.91
CA SER A 182 11.38 4.34 -14.27
C SER A 182 12.48 5.37 -14.47
N THR A 183 12.15 6.58 -14.92
CA THR A 183 13.13 7.61 -15.27
C THR A 183 13.27 8.72 -14.23
N ARG A 184 12.30 8.82 -13.31
CA ARG A 184 12.33 9.81 -12.23
C ARG A 184 13.58 9.65 -11.36
N GLN A 185 14.25 10.74 -11.08
CA GLN A 185 15.34 10.73 -10.12
C GLN A 185 14.80 10.55 -8.70
N ILE A 186 15.17 9.45 -8.04
CA ILE A 186 14.85 9.21 -6.63
C ILE A 186 15.62 10.22 -5.77
N SER A 187 14.94 10.77 -4.79
CA SER A 187 15.52 11.77 -3.88
C SER A 187 16.76 11.22 -3.16
N PRO A 188 17.88 11.93 -3.10
CA PRO A 188 19.10 11.46 -2.43
C PRO A 188 18.88 11.08 -0.96
N ASN A 189 17.89 11.70 -0.33
CA ASN A 189 17.54 11.46 1.07
C ASN A 189 16.47 10.36 1.26
N PHE A 190 16.00 9.74 0.18
CA PHE A 190 15.07 8.61 0.29
C PHE A 190 15.84 7.35 0.67
N ASN A 191 15.53 6.80 1.84
CA ASN A 191 16.12 5.56 2.30
C ASN A 191 15.01 4.50 2.51
N PRO A 192 14.94 3.48 1.65
CA PRO A 192 13.89 2.45 1.72
C PRO A 192 13.96 1.60 3.00
N LYS A 193 15.08 1.62 3.71
CA LYS A 193 15.29 0.89 4.97
C LYS A 193 15.01 1.73 6.20
N SER A 194 14.76 3.04 6.04
CA SER A 194 14.49 3.95 7.14
C SER A 194 13.04 3.88 7.62
N ILE A 195 12.77 4.65 8.66
CA ILE A 195 11.44 4.93 9.19
C ILE A 195 10.59 5.63 8.11
N SER A 196 9.32 5.27 8.00
CA SER A 196 8.37 5.92 7.10
C SER A 196 8.17 7.39 7.43
N LEU A 197 7.77 8.17 6.44
CA LEU A 197 7.45 9.57 6.64
C LEU A 197 6.19 9.71 7.50
N LYS A 198 6.29 10.40 8.63
CA LYS A 198 5.12 10.72 9.47
C LYS A 198 4.29 11.81 8.81
N THR A 199 2.99 11.58 8.72
CA THR A 199 2.03 12.54 8.20
C THR A 199 1.14 13.06 9.33
N LYS A 200 0.62 14.28 9.18
CA LYS A 200 -0.34 14.85 10.14
C LYS A 200 -1.57 13.95 10.32
N PHE A 201 -2.00 13.30 9.25
CA PHE A 201 -3.13 12.38 9.29
C PHE A 201 -2.84 11.14 10.14
N LEU A 202 -1.61 10.59 10.10
CA LEU A 202 -1.19 9.52 11.00
C LEU A 202 -1.30 9.92 12.48
N GLU A 203 -0.95 11.17 12.80
CA GLU A 203 -1.08 11.69 14.17
C GLU A 203 -2.54 11.78 14.61
N THR A 204 -3.44 12.18 13.70
CA THR A 204 -4.87 12.23 13.96
C THR A 204 -5.44 10.84 14.19
N MET A 205 -5.15 9.90 13.29
CA MET A 205 -5.60 8.49 13.43
C MET A 205 -5.10 7.85 14.73
N SER A 206 -3.90 8.18 15.18
CA SER A 206 -3.35 7.61 16.41
C SER A 206 -4.06 8.14 17.67
N LYS A 207 -4.58 9.37 17.61
CA LYS A 207 -5.36 9.96 18.71
C LYS A 207 -6.78 9.41 18.75
N GLU A 208 -7.42 9.22 17.61
CA GLU A 208 -8.79 8.71 17.49
C GLU A 208 -8.89 7.18 17.68
N GLY A 209 -7.84 6.44 17.33
CA GLY A 209 -7.74 4.98 17.52
C GLY A 209 -7.25 4.54 18.91
N GLY A 210 -7.02 5.50 19.82
CA GLY A 210 -6.67 5.22 21.20
C GLY A 210 -7.79 4.48 21.91
N HIS A 211 -7.42 3.42 22.62
CA HIS A 211 -8.30 2.70 23.55
C HIS A 211 -9.07 3.72 24.40
N PRO A 212 -10.41 3.61 24.55
CA PRO A 212 -11.07 4.33 25.63
C PRO A 212 -10.30 3.97 26.91
N LEU A 213 -9.76 5.00 27.56
CA LEU A 213 -8.99 4.88 28.79
C LEU A 213 -9.73 3.92 29.72
N LEU A 214 -9.10 2.81 30.08
CA LEU A 214 -9.50 2.10 31.28
C LEU A 214 -9.39 3.13 32.40
N PRO A 215 -10.45 3.36 33.18
CA PRO A 215 -10.34 4.22 34.35
C PRO A 215 -9.26 3.64 35.24
N GLU A 216 -8.39 4.52 35.74
CA GLU A 216 -7.38 4.22 36.76
C GLU A 216 -7.99 3.62 38.00
#